data_412762ece1eba822bc97a002331dce80
#
_entry.id   412762ece1eba822bc97a002331dce80
#
_cell.length_a   1.000
_cell.length_b   1.000
_cell.length_c   1.000
_cell.angle_alpha   90.00
_cell.angle_beta   90.00
_cell.angle_gamma   90.00
#
_symmetry.space_group_name_H-M   'P 1'
#
loop_
_entity.id
_entity.type
_entity.pdbx_description
1 polymer ?
#
loop_
_entity_poly.entity_id
_entity_poly.type
_entity_poly.pdbx_seq_one_letter_code
_entity_poly.pdbx_strand_id
1 'polypeptide(L)'
;MNKNDFAKNPPMGWKSWDCYGASVTEKELKQNADYMAEHLKQYGWEYVVCDIQWYEPTADSSHYPKFADLCMDEYGRLIPAENRFPSAKEGKGFKEIADYVHEKGLKFGIHIMRGIPRQAVSANVTIKGTSY
;
A
#
# COMPACT_ATOMS: atom_id res chain seq x y z
N MET A 1 0.84 -23.11 17.54
CA MET A 1 -0.16 -22.12 17.09
C MET A 1 -0.89 -22.73 15.89
N ASN A 2 -2.21 -22.84 15.95
CA ASN A 2 -2.97 -23.47 14.86
C ASN A 2 -3.17 -22.40 13.75
N LYS A 3 -2.84 -22.76 12.51
CA LYS A 3 -3.02 -21.84 11.35
C LYS A 3 -4.47 -21.33 11.21
N ASN A 4 -5.45 -22.12 11.63
CA ASN A 4 -6.86 -21.76 11.55
C ASN A 4 -7.28 -20.69 12.59
N ASP A 5 -6.43 -20.38 13.58
CA ASP A 5 -6.72 -19.34 14.57
C ASP A 5 -6.52 -17.93 14.00
N PHE A 6 -5.76 -17.80 12.89
CA PHE A 6 -5.48 -16.50 12.24
C PHE A 6 -6.59 -16.02 11.31
N ALA A 7 -7.37 -16.94 10.75
CA ALA A 7 -8.39 -16.61 9.76
C ALA A 7 -9.62 -17.50 9.94
N LYS A 8 -10.31 -17.33 11.07
CA LYS A 8 -11.54 -18.08 11.37
C LYS A 8 -12.66 -17.75 10.37
N ASN A 9 -12.67 -16.53 9.87
CA ASN A 9 -13.61 -16.05 8.87
C ASN A 9 -12.87 -15.39 7.71
N PRO A 10 -13.47 -15.32 6.51
CA PRO A 10 -12.90 -14.51 5.42
C PRO A 10 -12.65 -13.07 5.88
N PRO A 11 -11.51 -12.46 5.53
CA PRO A 11 -11.24 -11.08 5.90
C PRO A 11 -12.26 -10.15 5.22
N MET A 12 -12.80 -9.22 5.99
CA MET A 12 -13.70 -8.17 5.49
C MET A 12 -12.96 -6.83 5.51
N GLY A 13 -12.92 -6.15 4.38
CA GLY A 13 -12.19 -4.90 4.27
C GLY A 13 -12.48 -4.15 2.99
N TRP A 14 -11.97 -2.94 2.94
CA TRP A 14 -12.00 -2.07 1.79
C TRP A 14 -10.61 -2.04 1.13
N LYS A 15 -10.59 -2.08 -0.18
CA LYS A 15 -9.40 -1.97 -1.01
C LYS A 15 -9.57 -0.81 -1.99
N SER A 16 -8.55 0.04 -2.12
CA SER A 16 -8.67 1.31 -2.82
C SER A 16 -8.96 1.21 -4.32
N TRP A 17 -8.72 0.03 -4.93
CA TRP A 17 -8.79 -0.16 -6.38
C TRP A 17 -10.15 0.20 -6.99
N ASP A 18 -11.24 -0.32 -6.44
CA ASP A 18 -12.57 -0.16 -7.03
C ASP A 18 -13.09 1.28 -7.00
N CYS A 19 -12.53 2.11 -6.11
CA CYS A 19 -12.90 3.53 -6.00
C CYS A 19 -11.94 4.46 -6.73
N TYR A 20 -10.64 4.17 -6.68
CA TYR A 20 -9.58 5.10 -7.12
C TYR A 20 -8.64 4.50 -8.17
N GLY A 21 -8.76 3.21 -8.50
CA GLY A 21 -7.78 2.54 -9.32
C GLY A 21 -6.38 2.68 -8.72
N ALA A 22 -5.43 3.12 -9.52
CA ALA A 22 -4.04 3.33 -9.12
C ALA A 22 -3.78 4.71 -8.47
N SER A 23 -4.76 5.62 -8.45
CA SER A 23 -4.54 7.05 -8.13
C SER A 23 -4.74 7.44 -6.67
N VAL A 24 -5.09 6.50 -5.79
CA VAL A 24 -5.39 6.78 -4.37
C VAL A 24 -4.28 7.59 -3.69
N THR A 25 -4.68 8.53 -2.86
CA THR A 25 -3.80 9.39 -2.06
C THR A 25 -3.88 9.05 -0.57
N GLU A 26 -2.92 9.52 0.20
CA GLU A 26 -2.93 9.41 1.67
C GLU A 26 -4.21 9.97 2.29
N LYS A 27 -4.67 11.13 1.79
CA LYS A 27 -5.89 11.77 2.28
C LYS A 27 -7.11 10.87 2.09
N GLU A 28 -7.25 10.28 0.91
CA GLU A 28 -8.36 9.39 0.59
C GLU A 28 -8.32 8.10 1.39
N LEU A 29 -7.12 7.51 1.60
CA LEU A 29 -6.97 6.35 2.48
C LEU A 29 -7.45 6.66 3.90
N LYS A 30 -7.04 7.80 4.47
CA LYS A 30 -7.45 8.22 5.82
C LYS A 30 -8.95 8.46 5.90
N GLN A 31 -9.55 9.11 4.91
CA GLN A 31 -11.01 9.35 4.87
C GLN A 31 -11.82 8.05 4.81
N ASN A 32 -11.38 7.07 4.01
CA ASN A 32 -12.03 5.77 3.95
C ASN A 32 -11.83 4.96 5.24
N ALA A 33 -10.68 5.09 5.90
CA ALA A 33 -10.45 4.49 7.20
C ALA A 33 -11.37 5.11 8.27
N ASP A 34 -11.59 6.42 8.25
CA ASP A 34 -12.51 7.13 9.15
C ASP A 34 -13.92 6.60 8.98
N TYR A 35 -14.41 6.57 7.74
CA TYR A 35 -15.74 6.06 7.44
C TYR A 35 -15.91 4.59 7.88
N MET A 36 -14.91 3.76 7.59
CA MET A 36 -14.96 2.34 8.00
C MET A 36 -14.99 2.18 9.52
N ALA A 37 -14.19 2.96 10.25
CA ALA A 37 -14.13 2.91 11.70
C ALA A 37 -15.49 3.29 12.32
N GLU A 38 -16.11 4.33 11.77
CA GLU A 38 -17.38 4.87 12.30
C GLU A 38 -18.58 3.99 11.96
N HIS A 39 -18.64 3.47 10.73
CA HIS A 39 -19.88 2.87 10.22
C HIS A 39 -19.82 1.37 10.00
N LEU A 40 -18.65 0.79 9.71
CA LEU A 40 -18.56 -0.59 9.24
C LEU A 40 -17.81 -1.53 10.20
N LYS A 41 -16.93 -1.01 11.05
CA LYS A 41 -16.12 -1.81 11.98
C LYS A 41 -16.98 -2.69 12.90
N GLN A 42 -18.10 -2.18 13.39
CA GLN A 42 -19.01 -2.92 14.25
C GLN A 42 -19.59 -4.19 13.59
N TYR A 43 -19.53 -4.27 12.26
CA TYR A 43 -19.99 -5.42 11.47
C TYR A 43 -18.84 -6.33 11.01
N GLY A 44 -17.62 -6.12 11.55
CA GLY A 44 -16.46 -6.96 11.25
C GLY A 44 -15.62 -6.50 10.04
N TRP A 45 -15.86 -5.30 9.50
CA TRP A 45 -15.00 -4.70 8.47
C TRP A 45 -13.77 -4.09 9.12
N GLU A 46 -12.62 -4.73 8.94
CA GLU A 46 -11.41 -4.40 9.70
C GLU A 46 -10.21 -3.98 8.86
N TYR A 47 -10.19 -4.31 7.56
CA TYR A 47 -9.01 -4.12 6.73
C TYR A 47 -9.15 -2.91 5.81
N VAL A 48 -8.16 -2.00 5.87
CA VAL A 48 -7.96 -0.90 4.93
C VAL A 48 -6.73 -1.22 4.10
N VAL A 49 -6.89 -1.43 2.80
CA VAL A 49 -5.81 -1.86 1.92
C VAL A 49 -5.54 -0.81 0.85
N CYS A 50 -4.30 -0.31 0.81
CA CYS A 50 -3.78 0.47 -0.32
C CYS A 50 -3.42 -0.50 -1.44
N ASP A 51 -4.13 -0.41 -2.56
CA ASP A 51 -3.90 -1.27 -3.71
C ASP A 51 -2.65 -0.85 -4.50
N ILE A 52 -2.37 -1.57 -5.56
CA ILE A 52 -1.15 -1.46 -6.37
C ILE A 52 -0.84 -0.03 -6.85
N GLN A 53 0.41 0.16 -7.25
CA GLN A 53 0.96 1.41 -7.82
C GLN A 53 1.02 2.61 -6.87
N TRP A 54 0.96 2.40 -5.58
CA TRP A 54 1.24 3.43 -4.58
C TRP A 54 2.68 3.99 -4.68
N TYR A 55 3.55 3.28 -5.36
CA TYR A 55 4.96 3.60 -5.62
C TYR A 55 5.19 4.29 -6.97
N GLU A 56 4.14 4.60 -7.72
CA GLU A 56 4.23 5.24 -9.05
C GLU A 56 3.68 6.68 -8.96
N PRO A 57 4.56 7.72 -9.11
CA PRO A 57 4.19 9.12 -8.88
C PRO A 57 3.11 9.67 -9.82
N THR A 58 3.04 9.15 -11.04
CA THR A 58 2.13 9.62 -12.09
C THR A 58 0.93 8.70 -12.31
N ALA A 59 0.72 7.72 -11.40
CA ALA A 59 -0.38 6.78 -11.52
C ALA A 59 -1.73 7.49 -11.59
N ASP A 60 -2.52 7.10 -12.56
CA ASP A 60 -3.87 7.57 -12.81
C ASP A 60 -4.82 6.36 -12.80
N SER A 61 -6.05 6.57 -12.36
CA SER A 61 -7.06 5.49 -12.23
C SER A 61 -7.33 4.72 -13.52
N SER A 62 -7.18 5.37 -14.65
CA SER A 62 -7.48 4.81 -15.97
C SER A 62 -6.24 4.55 -16.84
N HIS A 63 -5.06 4.94 -16.37
CA HIS A 63 -3.85 4.92 -17.19
C HIS A 63 -2.70 4.19 -16.51
N TYR A 64 -2.14 3.20 -17.22
CA TYR A 64 -0.95 2.47 -16.84
C TYR A 64 0.20 2.85 -17.78
N PRO A 65 1.14 3.72 -17.36
CA PRO A 65 2.33 4.02 -18.15
C PRO A 65 3.11 2.74 -18.43
N LYS A 66 3.44 2.50 -19.69
CA LYS A 66 4.13 1.27 -20.09
C LYS A 66 5.53 1.14 -19.48
N PHE A 67 6.16 2.27 -19.20
CA PHE A 67 7.48 2.39 -18.58
C PHE A 67 7.42 3.54 -17.56
N ALA A 68 6.78 3.28 -16.42
CA ALA A 68 6.70 4.25 -15.34
C ALA A 68 7.99 4.24 -14.53
N ASP A 69 8.45 5.41 -14.12
CA ASP A 69 9.53 5.54 -13.14
C ASP A 69 8.95 5.27 -11.74
N LEU A 70 9.35 4.16 -11.15
CA LEU A 70 8.86 3.73 -9.84
C LEU A 70 9.74 4.30 -8.74
N CYS A 71 9.13 4.69 -7.64
CA CYS A 71 9.83 5.03 -6.41
C CYS A 71 10.37 3.75 -5.76
N MET A 72 11.69 3.62 -5.74
CA MET A 72 12.41 2.47 -5.18
C MET A 72 13.65 2.95 -4.43
N ASP A 73 14.08 2.18 -3.45
CA ASP A 73 15.38 2.36 -2.83
C ASP A 73 16.52 1.68 -3.63
N GLU A 74 17.72 1.79 -3.11
CA GLU A 74 18.94 1.22 -3.71
C GLU A 74 18.91 -0.32 -3.86
N TYR A 75 18.00 -0.98 -3.15
CA TYR A 75 17.81 -2.45 -3.22
C TYR A 75 16.57 -2.84 -4.05
N GLY A 76 15.98 -1.91 -4.78
CA GLY A 76 14.78 -2.16 -5.57
C GLY A 76 13.51 -2.38 -4.76
N ARG A 77 13.52 -2.03 -3.44
CA ARG A 77 12.32 -2.10 -2.61
C ARG A 77 11.44 -0.89 -2.91
N LEU A 78 10.18 -1.14 -3.19
CA LEU A 78 9.21 -0.10 -3.50
C LEU A 78 8.97 0.81 -2.29
N ILE A 79 8.93 2.12 -2.52
CA ILE A 79 8.63 3.14 -1.52
C ILE A 79 7.43 3.98 -1.98
N PRO A 80 6.59 4.47 -1.06
CA PRO A 80 5.43 5.27 -1.46
C PRO A 80 5.83 6.55 -2.18
N ALA A 81 5.10 6.89 -3.25
CA ALA A 81 5.31 8.13 -3.97
C ALA A 81 4.94 9.34 -3.10
N GLU A 82 5.93 10.15 -2.72
CA GLU A 82 5.76 11.22 -1.72
C GLU A 82 4.77 12.31 -2.13
N ASN A 83 4.57 12.53 -3.43
CA ASN A 83 3.57 13.47 -3.94
C ASN A 83 2.13 13.04 -3.64
N ARG A 84 1.90 11.73 -3.48
CA ARG A 84 0.59 11.13 -3.15
C ARG A 84 0.49 10.75 -1.68
N PHE A 85 1.61 10.39 -1.07
CA PHE A 85 1.74 9.95 0.32
C PHE A 85 2.79 10.80 1.05
N PRO A 86 2.46 12.06 1.36
CA PRO A 86 3.43 13.02 1.89
C PRO A 86 4.03 12.63 3.25
N SER A 87 3.34 11.80 4.03
CA SER A 87 3.88 11.29 5.30
C SER A 87 4.98 10.22 5.11
N ALA A 88 5.16 9.71 3.89
CA ALA A 88 6.20 8.72 3.58
C ALA A 88 7.62 9.30 3.48
N LYS A 89 7.76 10.63 3.52
CA LYS A 89 9.05 11.33 3.46
C LYS A 89 10.05 10.81 4.49
N GLU A 90 11.33 11.04 4.20
CA GLU A 90 12.43 10.67 5.10
C GLU A 90 12.51 9.15 5.37
N GLY A 91 12.06 8.34 4.44
CA GLY A 91 12.11 6.88 4.56
C GLY A 91 11.09 6.27 5.53
N LYS A 92 10.09 7.04 5.97
CA LYS A 92 9.05 6.57 6.89
C LYS A 92 8.10 5.53 6.27
N GLY A 93 8.04 5.47 4.94
CA GLY A 93 7.15 4.56 4.24
C GLY A 93 5.69 4.78 4.62
N PHE A 94 4.97 3.70 4.88
CA PHE A 94 3.56 3.76 5.31
C PHE A 94 3.37 3.86 6.82
N LYS A 95 4.43 4.10 7.60
CA LYS A 95 4.32 4.03 9.06
C LYS A 95 3.24 4.95 9.63
N GLU A 96 3.22 6.23 9.25
CA GLU A 96 2.24 7.19 9.79
C GLU A 96 0.80 6.86 9.36
N ILE A 97 0.60 6.33 8.16
CA ILE A 97 -0.72 5.89 7.69
C ILE A 97 -1.16 4.62 8.44
N ALA A 98 -0.25 3.68 8.61
CA ALA A 98 -0.53 2.46 9.36
C ALA A 98 -0.87 2.75 10.82
N ASP A 99 -0.10 3.62 11.49
CA ASP A 99 -0.39 4.05 12.85
C ASP A 99 -1.78 4.70 12.94
N TYR A 100 -2.11 5.61 12.04
CA TYR A 100 -3.43 6.26 11.95
C TYR A 100 -4.59 5.26 11.83
N VAL A 101 -4.42 4.25 10.98
CA VAL A 101 -5.43 3.19 10.78
C VAL A 101 -5.53 2.29 12.03
N HIS A 102 -4.39 1.95 12.63
CA HIS A 102 -4.33 1.13 13.84
C HIS A 102 -4.95 1.83 15.06
N GLU A 103 -4.75 3.13 15.23
CA GLU A 103 -5.38 3.93 16.29
C GLU A 103 -6.91 3.87 16.25
N LYS A 104 -7.49 3.67 15.08
CA LYS A 104 -8.93 3.44 14.90
C LYS A 104 -9.37 1.99 15.18
N GLY A 105 -8.42 1.12 15.53
CA GLY A 105 -8.62 -0.31 15.74
C GLY A 105 -8.93 -1.07 14.45
N LEU A 106 -8.45 -0.55 13.32
CA LEU A 106 -8.49 -1.21 12.01
C LEU A 106 -7.11 -1.79 11.69
N LYS A 107 -7.02 -2.58 10.64
CA LYS A 107 -5.79 -3.21 10.13
C LYS A 107 -5.42 -2.57 8.81
N PHE A 108 -4.14 -2.19 8.66
CA PHE A 108 -3.62 -1.64 7.42
C PHE A 108 -2.91 -2.71 6.58
N GLY A 109 -3.13 -2.69 5.28
CA GLY A 109 -2.47 -3.56 4.32
C GLY A 109 -2.08 -2.84 3.05
N ILE A 110 -1.14 -3.44 2.32
CA ILE A 110 -0.72 -2.99 0.99
C ILE A 110 -0.79 -4.14 0.01
N HIS A 111 -1.06 -3.82 -1.24
CA HIS A 111 -0.99 -4.77 -2.35
C HIS A 111 0.11 -4.33 -3.32
N ILE A 112 0.89 -5.28 -3.82
CA ILE A 112 1.94 -5.05 -4.82
C ILE A 112 1.70 -5.90 -6.05
N MET A 113 2.23 -5.44 -7.19
CA MET A 113 2.25 -6.25 -8.42
C MET A 113 3.19 -7.45 -8.25
N ARG A 114 2.83 -8.55 -8.89
CA ARG A 114 3.68 -9.74 -8.95
C ARG A 114 4.97 -9.48 -9.75
N GLY A 115 6.01 -10.20 -9.42
CA GLY A 115 7.30 -10.17 -10.12
C GLY A 115 8.23 -9.08 -9.63
N ILE A 116 9.35 -8.93 -10.31
CA ILE A 116 10.36 -7.90 -10.05
C ILE A 116 10.19 -6.77 -11.06
N PRO A 117 10.16 -5.50 -10.64
CA PRO A 117 10.06 -4.37 -11.57
C PRO A 117 11.23 -4.38 -12.58
N ARG A 118 10.92 -4.11 -13.84
CA ARG A 118 11.95 -4.01 -14.90
C ARG A 118 13.01 -2.98 -14.59
N GLN A 119 12.65 -1.91 -13.91
CA GLN A 119 13.57 -0.87 -13.43
C GLN A 119 14.61 -1.46 -12.47
N ALA A 120 14.22 -2.29 -11.52
CA ALA A 120 15.12 -2.98 -10.60
C ALA A 120 16.06 -3.94 -11.33
N VAL A 121 15.54 -4.68 -12.31
CA VAL A 121 16.35 -5.58 -13.17
C VAL A 121 17.36 -4.78 -14.00
N SER A 122 16.92 -3.70 -14.63
CA SER A 122 17.80 -2.84 -15.46
C SER A 122 18.89 -2.15 -14.65
N ALA A 123 18.59 -1.77 -13.41
CA ALA A 123 19.55 -1.17 -12.49
C ALA A 123 20.48 -2.20 -11.82
N ASN A 124 20.26 -3.50 -12.07
CA ASN A 124 21.02 -4.60 -11.46
C ASN A 124 21.13 -4.46 -9.93
N VAL A 125 20.03 -4.12 -9.29
CA VAL A 125 20.00 -3.96 -7.83
C VAL A 125 20.25 -5.29 -7.12
N THR A 126 20.87 -5.22 -5.95
CA THR A 126 21.19 -6.40 -5.15
C THR A 126 20.20 -6.57 -3.99
N ILE A 127 20.03 -7.79 -3.51
CA ILE A 127 19.28 -8.05 -2.30
C ILE A 127 20.03 -7.46 -1.10
N LYS A 128 19.35 -6.67 -0.27
CA LYS A 128 19.97 -6.01 0.89
C LYS A 128 20.72 -7.01 1.77
N GLY A 129 21.96 -6.74 2.05
CA GLY A 129 22.83 -7.57 2.89
C GLY A 129 23.46 -8.76 2.19
N THR A 130 23.39 -8.82 0.85
CA THR A 130 24.02 -9.86 0.04
C THR A 130 24.80 -9.24 -1.13
N SER A 131 25.53 -10.07 -1.87
CA SER A 131 26.17 -9.72 -3.14
C SER A 131 25.33 -10.10 -4.38
N TYR A 132 24.12 -10.60 -4.16
CA TYR A 132 23.21 -11.06 -5.21
C TYR A 132 22.13 -10.03 -5.48
#